data_3258d570f03db19d2b46f06e6082bb6c
#
_entry.id   3258d570f03db19d2b46f06e6082bb6c
#
_cell.length_a   1.000
_cell.length_b   1.000
_cell.length_c   1.000
_cell.angle_alpha   90.00
_cell.angle_beta   90.00
_cell.angle_gamma   90.00
#
_symmetry.space_group_name_H-M   'P 1'
#
loop_
_entity.id
_entity.type
_entity.pdbx_description
1 polymer ?
#
loop_
_entity_poly.entity_id
_entity_poly.type
_entity_poly.pdbx_seq_one_letter_code
_entity_poly.pdbx_strand_id
1 'polypeptide(L)'
;MDVKRLLLGRKVMTNLNSILKSRDITLSTKVRLVEAMVFPVVMYGCDSWTIKKAEHWRIDAFELWCWRRLLRVPWTARRSNQSVLKEISHEYSLEGLMMKLELQYFGHLMQRVESLEKTLMLERIEGRKRRGQQRMKWLDGIIDSMDMSLSKLQELVMDR
;
A
#
# COMPACT_ATOMS: atom_id res chain seq x y z
N MET A 1 -6.17 -7.91 0.37
CA MET A 1 -6.70 -6.51 0.30
C MET A 1 -8.19 -6.54 -0.04
N ASP A 2 -9.02 -5.73 0.63
CA ASP A 2 -10.46 -5.73 0.36
C ASP A 2 -10.78 -4.85 -0.87
N VAL A 3 -11.40 -5.44 -1.89
CA VAL A 3 -11.88 -4.73 -3.10
C VAL A 3 -12.75 -3.52 -2.74
N LYS A 4 -13.46 -3.59 -1.62
CA LYS A 4 -14.27 -2.47 -1.10
C LYS A 4 -13.46 -1.21 -0.85
N ARG A 5 -12.19 -1.33 -0.41
CA ARG A 5 -11.30 -0.17 -0.16
C ARG A 5 -10.94 0.56 -1.45
N LEU A 6 -10.63 -0.17 -2.52
CA LEU A 6 -10.38 0.43 -3.83
C LEU A 6 -11.63 1.13 -4.38
N LEU A 7 -12.83 0.55 -4.15
CA LEU A 7 -14.09 1.20 -4.54
C LEU A 7 -14.34 2.48 -3.75
N LEU A 8 -14.06 2.50 -2.44
CA LEU A 8 -14.13 3.71 -1.63
C LEU A 8 -13.14 4.78 -2.11
N GLY A 9 -11.89 4.41 -2.38
CA GLY A 9 -10.90 5.32 -2.97
C GLY A 9 -11.37 5.91 -4.30
N ARG A 10 -11.98 5.10 -5.18
CA ARG A 10 -12.58 5.58 -6.43
C ARG A 10 -13.72 6.57 -6.19
N LYS A 11 -14.57 6.32 -5.20
CA LYS A 11 -15.65 7.24 -4.81
C LYS A 11 -15.10 8.58 -4.34
N VAL A 12 -14.10 8.57 -3.45
CA VAL A 12 -13.43 9.80 -2.99
C VAL A 12 -12.80 10.56 -4.17
N MET A 13 -12.07 9.86 -5.05
CA MET A 13 -11.47 10.46 -6.24
C MET A 13 -12.52 11.08 -7.17
N THR A 14 -13.71 10.50 -7.24
CA THR A 14 -14.83 11.04 -8.02
C THR A 14 -15.41 12.30 -7.38
N ASN A 15 -15.52 12.34 -6.05
CA ASN A 15 -15.98 13.53 -5.31
C ASN A 15 -15.01 14.70 -5.46
N LEU A 16 -13.72 14.44 -5.61
CA LEU A 16 -12.69 15.48 -5.85
C LEU A 16 -12.68 15.99 -7.29
N ASN A 17 -13.47 15.44 -8.18
CA ASN A 17 -13.39 15.71 -9.62
C ASN A 17 -13.57 17.22 -9.97
N SER A 18 -14.41 17.95 -9.24
CA SER A 18 -14.58 19.41 -9.45
C SER A 18 -13.28 20.17 -9.15
N ILE A 19 -12.64 19.86 -8.03
CA ILE A 19 -11.38 20.47 -7.59
C ILE A 19 -10.24 20.09 -8.57
N LEU A 20 -10.16 18.80 -8.93
CA LEU A 20 -9.14 18.32 -9.86
C LEU A 20 -9.28 18.89 -11.26
N LYS A 21 -10.50 19.33 -11.66
CA LYS A 21 -10.77 20.00 -12.94
C LYS A 21 -10.41 21.49 -12.92
N SER A 22 -10.32 22.14 -11.76
CA SER A 22 -9.98 23.56 -11.69
C SER A 22 -8.64 23.83 -12.36
N ARG A 23 -8.55 24.97 -13.07
CA ARG A 23 -7.31 25.46 -13.70
C ARG A 23 -6.46 26.27 -12.73
N ASP A 24 -7.08 26.80 -11.69
CA ASP A 24 -6.42 27.68 -10.70
C ASP A 24 -5.54 26.90 -9.72
N ILE A 25 -5.67 25.58 -9.68
CA ILE A 25 -4.93 24.70 -8.78
C ILE A 25 -3.77 24.05 -9.55
N THR A 26 -2.56 24.20 -9.02
CA THR A 26 -1.34 23.63 -9.62
C THR A 26 -1.36 22.09 -9.60
N LEU A 27 -0.62 21.46 -10.50
CA LEU A 27 -0.51 20.00 -10.56
C LEU A 27 0.03 19.44 -9.25
N SER A 28 1.06 20.04 -8.68
CA SER A 28 1.65 19.62 -7.40
C SER A 28 0.63 19.62 -6.26
N THR A 29 -0.21 20.66 -6.17
CA THR A 29 -1.27 20.71 -5.16
C THR A 29 -2.33 19.62 -5.38
N LYS A 30 -2.68 19.33 -6.63
CA LYS A 30 -3.61 18.25 -6.95
C LYS A 30 -3.05 16.88 -6.58
N VAL A 31 -1.76 16.64 -6.82
CA VAL A 31 -1.08 15.39 -6.41
C VAL A 31 -1.16 15.23 -4.91
N ARG A 32 -0.74 16.25 -4.14
CA ARG A 32 -0.83 16.23 -2.67
C ARG A 32 -2.25 16.00 -2.15
N LEU A 33 -3.25 16.55 -2.85
CA LEU A 33 -4.65 16.35 -2.48
C LEU A 33 -5.08 14.88 -2.64
N VAL A 34 -4.66 14.23 -3.73
CA VAL A 34 -4.93 12.79 -3.95
C VAL A 34 -4.22 11.95 -2.90
N GLU A 35 -2.95 12.23 -2.63
CA GLU A 35 -2.16 11.53 -1.60
C GLU A 35 -2.76 11.71 -0.19
N ALA A 36 -3.25 12.90 0.14
CA ALA A 36 -3.81 13.18 1.47
C ALA A 36 -5.25 12.68 1.67
N MET A 37 -6.05 12.58 0.63
CA MET A 37 -7.48 12.27 0.76
C MET A 37 -7.87 10.90 0.21
N VAL A 38 -7.23 10.44 -0.85
CA VAL A 38 -7.60 9.17 -1.53
C VAL A 38 -6.79 8.01 -0.96
N PHE A 39 -5.48 8.17 -0.85
CA PHE A 39 -4.58 7.10 -0.40
C PHE A 39 -4.87 6.63 1.03
N PRO A 40 -5.11 7.50 2.04
CA PRO A 40 -5.43 7.04 3.39
C PRO A 40 -6.71 6.20 3.47
N VAL A 41 -7.70 6.46 2.62
CA VAL A 41 -8.93 5.67 2.56
C VAL A 41 -8.66 4.25 2.06
N VAL A 42 -7.75 4.11 1.10
CA VAL A 42 -7.35 2.80 0.56
C VAL A 42 -6.43 2.07 1.54
N MET A 43 -5.50 2.77 2.16
CA MET A 43 -4.51 2.22 3.08
C MET A 43 -5.06 1.95 4.49
N TYR A 44 -6.26 2.37 4.82
CA TYR A 44 -6.78 2.22 6.18
C TYR A 44 -6.72 0.78 6.68
N GLY A 45 -5.93 0.56 7.73
CA GLY A 45 -5.72 -0.75 8.36
C GLY A 45 -4.85 -1.72 7.54
N CYS A 46 -4.09 -1.24 6.54
CA CYS A 46 -3.23 -2.10 5.71
C CYS A 46 -2.03 -2.65 6.46
N ASP A 47 -1.64 -2.03 7.56
CA ASP A 47 -0.51 -2.39 8.41
C ASP A 47 -0.56 -3.84 8.92
N SER A 48 -1.76 -4.38 9.12
CA SER A 48 -2.00 -5.75 9.56
C SER A 48 -2.45 -6.71 8.44
N TRP A 49 -2.43 -6.29 7.18
CA TRP A 49 -2.89 -7.12 6.06
C TRP A 49 -1.79 -8.01 5.49
N THR A 50 -2.20 -9.19 5.06
CA THR A 50 -1.36 -10.01 4.19
C THR A 50 -1.72 -9.69 2.75
N ILE A 51 -0.86 -8.96 2.03
CA ILE A 51 -1.08 -8.60 0.64
C ILE A 51 -0.53 -9.73 -0.24
N LYS A 52 -1.40 -10.32 -1.05
CA LYS A 52 -1.00 -11.36 -2.02
C LYS A 52 -0.39 -10.72 -3.27
N LYS A 53 0.55 -11.41 -3.92
CA LYS A 53 1.16 -10.94 -5.20
C LYS A 53 0.13 -10.49 -6.23
N ALA A 54 -1.00 -11.19 -6.35
CA ALA A 54 -2.09 -10.80 -7.24
C ALA A 54 -2.82 -9.52 -6.83
N GLU A 55 -2.57 -8.98 -5.67
CA GLU A 55 -3.20 -7.74 -5.17
C GLU A 55 -2.31 -6.53 -5.41
N HIS A 56 -0.99 -6.69 -5.46
CA HIS A 56 -0.03 -5.62 -5.75
C HIS A 56 -0.37 -4.93 -7.08
N TRP A 57 -0.55 -5.68 -8.15
CA TRP A 57 -0.88 -5.10 -9.45
C TRP A 57 -2.27 -4.44 -9.51
N ARG A 58 -3.20 -4.78 -8.59
CA ARG A 58 -4.47 -4.07 -8.44
C ARG A 58 -4.28 -2.71 -7.78
N ILE A 59 -3.34 -2.62 -6.84
CA ILE A 59 -2.94 -1.38 -6.18
C ILE A 59 -2.29 -0.46 -7.21
N ASP A 60 -1.34 -0.96 -7.99
CA ASP A 60 -0.68 -0.23 -9.07
C ASP A 60 -1.67 0.25 -10.13
N ALA A 61 -2.58 -0.63 -10.55
CA ALA A 61 -3.63 -0.27 -11.51
C ALA A 61 -4.57 0.80 -10.97
N PHE A 62 -4.87 0.78 -9.67
CA PHE A 62 -5.67 1.81 -9.01
C PHE A 62 -4.91 3.15 -8.95
N GLU A 63 -3.65 3.13 -8.55
CA GLU A 63 -2.79 4.31 -8.50
C GLU A 63 -2.68 4.97 -9.88
N LEU A 64 -2.35 4.19 -10.91
CA LEU A 64 -2.31 4.66 -12.30
C LEU A 64 -3.65 5.22 -12.77
N TRP A 65 -4.77 4.61 -12.37
CA TRP A 65 -6.09 5.14 -12.66
C TRP A 65 -6.31 6.52 -12.02
N CYS A 66 -5.87 6.73 -10.79
CA CYS A 66 -5.92 8.02 -10.12
C CYS A 66 -5.12 9.08 -10.88
N TRP A 67 -3.88 8.76 -11.26
CA TRP A 67 -2.99 9.68 -11.97
C TRP A 67 -3.48 10.01 -13.38
N ARG A 68 -3.94 9.01 -14.14
CA ARG A 68 -4.54 9.24 -15.45
C ARG A 68 -5.76 10.14 -15.36
N ARG A 69 -6.61 9.96 -14.35
CA ARG A 69 -7.77 10.80 -14.12
C ARG A 69 -7.39 12.22 -13.74
N LEU A 70 -6.38 12.41 -12.90
CA LEU A 70 -5.84 13.71 -12.50
C LEU A 70 -5.28 14.46 -13.71
N LEU A 71 -4.48 13.79 -14.54
CA LEU A 71 -3.90 14.35 -15.78
C LEU A 71 -4.87 14.43 -16.94
N ARG A 72 -6.11 13.94 -16.77
CA ARG A 72 -7.13 13.85 -17.84
C ARG A 72 -6.68 13.06 -19.07
N VAL A 73 -5.87 12.05 -18.86
CA VAL A 73 -5.42 11.15 -19.93
C VAL A 73 -6.47 10.09 -20.15
N PRO A 74 -7.19 10.07 -21.28
CA PRO A 74 -8.18 9.04 -21.57
C PRO A 74 -7.51 7.67 -21.76
N TRP A 75 -8.26 6.61 -21.50
CA TRP A 75 -7.78 5.24 -21.68
C TRP A 75 -7.29 4.95 -23.10
N THR A 76 -7.91 5.60 -24.07
CA THR A 76 -7.59 5.46 -25.50
C THR A 76 -6.31 6.19 -25.90
N ALA A 77 -5.78 7.06 -25.05
CA ALA A 77 -4.53 7.74 -25.33
C ALA A 77 -3.37 6.74 -25.27
N ARG A 78 -2.56 6.69 -26.32
CA ARG A 78 -1.34 5.82 -26.40
C ARG A 78 -0.20 6.35 -25.53
N ARG A 79 -0.52 6.81 -24.33
CA ARG A 79 0.46 7.33 -23.39
C ARG A 79 0.91 6.22 -22.42
N SER A 80 2.24 6.00 -22.32
CA SER A 80 2.80 4.97 -21.44
C SER A 80 2.59 5.30 -19.96
N ASN A 81 2.50 4.27 -19.13
CA ASN A 81 2.39 4.42 -17.68
C ASN A 81 3.60 5.14 -17.09
N GLN A 82 4.80 4.84 -17.59
CA GLN A 82 6.04 5.51 -17.18
C GLN A 82 6.00 7.02 -17.45
N SER A 83 5.46 7.44 -18.59
CA SER A 83 5.30 8.87 -18.91
C SER A 83 4.33 9.57 -17.95
N VAL A 84 3.26 8.89 -17.52
CA VAL A 84 2.31 9.41 -16.54
C VAL A 84 2.97 9.56 -15.17
N LEU A 85 3.66 8.53 -14.69
CA LEU A 85 4.34 8.53 -13.39
C LEU A 85 5.46 9.58 -13.34
N LYS A 86 6.21 9.75 -14.43
CA LYS A 86 7.28 10.76 -14.53
C LYS A 86 6.74 12.19 -14.44
N GLU A 87 5.55 12.45 -14.97
CA GLU A 87 4.94 13.78 -14.89
C GLU A 87 4.41 14.09 -13.50
N ILE A 88 3.91 13.08 -12.78
CA ILE A 88 3.41 13.24 -11.41
C ILE A 88 4.56 13.50 -10.44
N SER A 89 5.75 12.90 -10.64
CA SER A 89 6.94 13.10 -9.80
C SER A 89 6.66 12.93 -8.30
N HIS A 90 5.83 11.96 -7.93
CA HIS A 90 5.54 11.68 -6.52
C HIS A 90 6.70 10.89 -5.87
N GLU A 91 6.87 11.08 -4.58
CA GLU A 91 8.02 10.55 -3.84
C GLU A 91 7.92 9.03 -3.63
N TYR A 92 6.72 8.55 -3.35
CA TYR A 92 6.46 7.13 -3.06
C TYR A 92 5.23 6.63 -3.80
N SER A 93 5.31 5.41 -4.35
CA SER A 93 4.12 4.71 -4.87
C SER A 93 3.15 4.37 -3.72
N LEU A 94 1.88 4.14 -4.05
CA LEU A 94 0.89 3.71 -3.07
C LEU A 94 1.31 2.41 -2.38
N GLU A 95 1.89 1.47 -3.13
CA GLU A 95 2.46 0.23 -2.60
C GLU A 95 3.62 0.51 -1.63
N GLY A 96 4.54 1.41 -1.99
CA GLY A 96 5.66 1.82 -1.12
C GLY A 96 5.19 2.46 0.19
N LEU A 97 4.12 3.25 0.17
CA LEU A 97 3.51 3.81 1.37
C LEU A 97 2.88 2.73 2.25
N MET A 98 2.19 1.75 1.66
CA MET A 98 1.62 0.61 2.39
C MET A 98 2.71 -0.22 3.06
N MET A 99 3.78 -0.55 2.34
CA MET A 99 4.94 -1.26 2.88
C MET A 99 5.60 -0.50 4.04
N LYS A 100 5.71 0.82 3.93
CA LYS A 100 6.23 1.66 5.02
C LYS A 100 5.37 1.53 6.29
N LEU A 101 4.04 1.52 6.17
CA LEU A 101 3.13 1.33 7.31
C LEU A 101 3.25 -0.07 7.91
N GLU A 102 3.37 -1.10 7.09
CA GLU A 102 3.59 -2.49 7.55
C GLU A 102 4.90 -2.61 8.33
N LEU A 103 5.98 -1.99 7.85
CA LEU A 103 7.26 -1.97 8.54
C LEU A 103 7.22 -1.19 9.86
N GLN A 104 6.53 -0.06 9.90
CA GLN A 104 6.32 0.68 11.15
C GLN A 104 5.55 -0.16 12.17
N TYR A 105 4.49 -0.83 11.74
CA TYR A 105 3.72 -1.73 12.59
C TYR A 105 4.58 -2.90 13.11
N PHE A 106 5.36 -3.52 12.22
CA PHE A 106 6.32 -4.57 12.59
C PHE A 106 7.32 -4.07 13.65
N GLY A 107 7.85 -2.84 13.48
CA GLY A 107 8.74 -2.22 14.45
C GLY A 107 8.09 -2.07 15.83
N HIS A 108 6.88 -1.54 15.88
CA HIS A 108 6.13 -1.41 17.13
C HIS A 108 5.84 -2.77 17.77
N LEU A 109 5.53 -3.78 16.96
CA LEU A 109 5.27 -5.14 17.42
C LEU A 109 6.53 -5.77 18.04
N MET A 110 7.69 -5.55 17.44
CA MET A 110 8.97 -6.08 17.94
C MET A 110 9.40 -5.45 19.26
N GLN A 111 9.14 -4.16 19.46
CA GLN A 111 9.46 -3.44 20.71
C GLN A 111 8.61 -3.88 21.90
N ARG A 112 7.44 -4.48 21.67
CA ARG A 112 6.59 -4.98 22.76
C ARG A 112 7.17 -6.27 23.34
N VAL A 113 7.40 -6.27 24.64
CA VAL A 113 7.81 -7.46 25.40
C VAL A 113 6.54 -8.30 25.64
N GLU A 114 6.53 -9.57 25.19
CA GLU A 114 5.49 -10.58 25.45
C GLU A 114 4.03 -10.10 25.26
N SER A 115 3.66 -9.69 24.04
CA SER A 115 2.26 -9.47 23.73
C SER A 115 1.64 -10.67 22.99
N LEU A 116 0.37 -10.96 23.30
CA LEU A 116 -0.41 -11.97 22.57
C LEU A 116 -0.45 -11.68 21.06
N GLU A 117 -0.53 -10.41 20.72
CA GLU A 117 -0.48 -9.89 19.35
C GLU A 117 0.81 -10.30 18.64
N LYS A 118 1.97 -10.12 19.29
CA LYS A 118 3.28 -10.53 18.77
C LYS A 118 3.34 -12.05 18.54
N THR A 119 2.82 -12.83 19.48
CA THR A 119 2.76 -14.29 19.39
C THR A 119 1.88 -14.73 18.21
N LEU A 120 0.71 -14.12 18.04
CA LEU A 120 -0.23 -14.42 16.95
C LEU A 120 0.31 -14.01 15.58
N MET A 121 0.89 -12.82 15.47
CA MET A 121 1.41 -12.28 14.20
C MET A 121 2.67 -13.01 13.73
N LEU A 122 3.55 -13.39 14.64
CA LEU A 122 4.73 -14.18 14.33
C LEU A 122 4.44 -15.68 14.24
N GLU A 123 3.20 -16.10 14.53
CA GLU A 123 2.77 -17.51 14.56
C GLU A 123 3.75 -18.43 15.32
N ARG A 124 4.26 -17.99 16.45
CA ARG A 124 5.07 -18.80 17.36
C ARG A 124 4.24 -19.81 18.16
N ILE A 125 2.97 -20.02 17.79
CA ILE A 125 2.13 -21.05 18.40
C ILE A 125 2.56 -22.39 17.83
N GLU A 126 3.23 -23.20 18.63
CA GLU A 126 3.54 -24.58 18.33
C GLU A 126 2.23 -25.38 18.24
N GLY A 127 1.79 -25.64 17.01
CA GLY A 127 0.58 -26.43 16.73
C GLY A 127 0.78 -27.33 15.52
N ARG A 128 0.24 -28.54 15.58
CA ARG A 128 0.28 -29.59 14.56
C ARG A 128 0.00 -29.02 13.16
N LYS A 129 0.95 -29.12 12.23
CA LYS A 129 0.78 -28.80 10.81
C LYS A 129 -0.40 -29.58 10.23
N ARG A 130 -1.52 -28.90 9.95
CA ARG A 130 -2.61 -29.48 9.17
C ARG A 130 -2.16 -29.55 7.71
N ARG A 131 -2.31 -30.73 7.07
CA ARG A 131 -2.16 -30.91 5.61
C ARG A 131 -3.22 -30.04 4.92
N GLY A 132 -2.78 -29.02 4.21
CA GLY A 132 -3.64 -28.11 3.42
C GLY A 132 -2.80 -27.00 2.80
N GLN A 133 -3.37 -26.26 1.84
CA GLN A 133 -2.72 -25.15 1.18
C GLN A 133 -2.24 -24.14 2.24
N GLN A 134 -0.94 -23.94 2.33
CA GLN A 134 -0.32 -23.13 3.37
C GLN A 134 -0.78 -21.68 3.20
N ARG A 135 -1.55 -21.17 4.17
CA ARG A 135 -1.98 -19.75 4.17
C ARG A 135 -0.73 -18.90 4.30
N MET A 136 -0.51 -17.98 3.38
CA MET A 136 0.60 -17.03 3.45
C MET A 136 0.50 -16.26 4.77
N LYS A 137 1.58 -16.27 5.53
CA LYS A 137 1.68 -15.53 6.80
C LYS A 137 1.90 -14.07 6.49
N TRP A 138 1.42 -13.19 7.34
CA TRP A 138 1.65 -11.74 7.22
C TRP A 138 3.15 -11.41 7.10
N LEU A 139 3.97 -12.05 7.94
CA LEU A 139 5.43 -11.89 7.95
C LEU A 139 6.09 -12.35 6.64
N ASP A 140 5.61 -13.45 6.05
CA ASP A 140 6.11 -13.94 4.76
C ASP A 140 5.90 -12.91 3.65
N GLY A 141 4.77 -12.16 3.70
CA GLY A 141 4.49 -11.07 2.76
C GLY A 141 5.52 -9.95 2.86
N ILE A 142 5.91 -9.55 4.07
CA ILE A 142 6.93 -8.50 4.30
C ILE A 142 8.30 -8.98 3.83
N ILE A 143 8.70 -10.20 4.19
CA ILE A 143 9.98 -10.80 3.82
C ILE A 143 10.10 -10.94 2.30
N ASP A 144 9.05 -11.45 1.63
CA ASP A 144 8.99 -11.59 0.18
C ASP A 144 9.06 -10.24 -0.55
N SER A 145 8.38 -9.22 -0.01
CA SER A 145 8.35 -7.89 -0.62
C SER A 145 9.68 -7.15 -0.52
N MET A 146 10.47 -7.44 0.53
CA MET A 146 11.76 -6.78 0.77
C MET A 146 12.96 -7.61 0.29
N ASP A 147 12.75 -8.85 -0.12
CA ASP A 147 13.82 -9.81 -0.46
C ASP A 147 14.88 -9.91 0.65
N MET A 148 14.43 -9.92 1.91
CA MET A 148 15.29 -9.91 3.10
C MET A 148 14.96 -11.07 4.03
N SER A 149 15.96 -11.52 4.81
CA SER A 149 15.73 -12.49 5.89
C SER A 149 15.12 -11.83 7.13
N LEU A 150 14.39 -12.61 7.93
CA LEU A 150 13.77 -12.14 9.18
C LEU A 150 14.79 -11.50 10.14
N SER A 151 15.98 -12.08 10.28
CA SER A 151 17.06 -11.55 11.13
C SER A 151 17.50 -10.16 10.68
N LYS A 152 17.65 -9.96 9.39
CA LYS A 152 18.04 -8.68 8.80
C LYS A 152 16.94 -7.62 8.93
N LEU A 153 15.68 -8.05 8.85
CA LEU A 153 14.52 -7.18 9.07
C LEU A 153 14.43 -6.73 10.54
N GLN A 154 14.71 -7.65 11.48
CA GLN A 154 14.75 -7.34 12.91
C GLN A 154 15.89 -6.36 13.27
N GLU A 155 17.08 -6.56 12.72
CA GLU A 155 18.21 -5.64 12.88
C GLU A 155 17.86 -4.23 12.40
N LEU A 156 17.28 -4.10 11.21
CA LEU A 156 16.93 -2.82 10.59
C LEU A 156 15.88 -2.03 11.38
N VAL A 157 15.01 -2.73 12.10
CA VAL A 157 13.94 -2.13 12.92
C VAL A 157 14.41 -1.81 14.35
N MET A 158 15.39 -2.55 14.90
CA MET A 158 15.90 -2.33 16.25
C MET A 158 16.98 -1.24 16.29
N ASP A 159 17.59 -0.90 15.16
CA ASP A 159 18.67 0.10 15.02
C ASP A 159 18.14 1.55 14.86
N ARG A 160 16.85 1.77 15.11
CA ARG A 160 16.15 3.06 15.13
C ARG A 160 15.61 3.34 16.52
#